data_bf800738d6613df3a03df18777d42db7
#
_entry.id   bf800738d6613df3a03df18777d42db7
#
_cell.length_a   1.000
_cell.length_b   1.000
_cell.length_c   1.000
_cell.angle_alpha   90.00
_cell.angle_beta   90.00
_cell.angle_gamma   90.00
#
_symmetry.space_group_name_H-M   'P 1'
#
loop_
_entity.id
_entity.type
_entity.pdbx_description
1 polymer ?
#
loop_
_entity_poly.entity_id
_entity_poly.type
_entity_poly.pdbx_seq_one_letter_code
_entity_poly.pdbx_strand_id
1 'polypeptide(L)'
;TILLAKVQDEAGHGLYLYSAAETLGKSRDEMTKELLSGRAKYSSIFNYPTLNWSDMGAVGWLVDGAAIMNQVPLQRTSYGPYARAMVRICKEESFHQRQGFDIMMKMSFGSKKQKAMAQDSLNRFWYPSLMMFGPSDSESVHSAQSMAWKIKINFNDELRQKFVDQTAPQAEYLGLTIPDEKLKWNEKTEQYD
;
A
#
# COMPACT_ATOMS: atom_id res chain seq x y z
N THR A 1 -6.92 5.22 20.94
CA THR A 1 -6.43 3.86 21.28
C THR A 1 -6.05 3.09 20.00
N ILE A 2 -6.92 3.02 18.99
CA ILE A 2 -6.67 2.29 17.72
C ILE A 2 -5.47 2.85 16.96
N LEU A 3 -5.37 4.17 16.79
CA LEU A 3 -4.23 4.79 16.11
C LEU A 3 -2.91 4.55 16.85
N LEU A 4 -2.93 4.53 18.19
CA LEU A 4 -1.73 4.22 18.95
C LEU A 4 -1.27 2.78 18.72
N ALA A 5 -2.20 1.83 18.63
CA ALA A 5 -1.87 0.45 18.29
C ALA A 5 -1.24 0.37 16.89
N LYS A 6 -1.83 1.04 15.89
CA LYS A 6 -1.26 1.11 14.54
C LYS A 6 0.16 1.69 14.56
N VAL A 7 0.41 2.77 15.30
CA VAL A 7 1.77 3.35 15.44
C VAL A 7 2.75 2.35 16.03
N GLN A 8 2.33 1.53 17.00
CA GLN A 8 3.17 0.47 17.58
C GLN A 8 3.46 -0.65 16.57
N ASP A 9 2.46 -1.05 15.79
CA ASP A 9 2.64 -2.06 14.74
C ASP A 9 3.62 -1.55 13.67
N GLU A 10 3.45 -0.31 13.16
CA GLU A 10 4.35 0.28 12.17
C GLU A 10 5.80 0.40 12.67
N ALA A 11 5.98 0.77 13.94
CA ALA A 11 7.31 0.76 14.55
C ALA A 11 7.91 -0.66 14.60
N GLY A 12 7.07 -1.66 14.90
CA GLY A 12 7.44 -3.08 14.87
C GLY A 12 7.82 -3.56 13.46
N HIS A 13 7.05 -3.16 12.43
CA HIS A 13 7.37 -3.46 11.03
C HIS A 13 8.75 -2.93 10.65
N GLY A 14 9.06 -1.68 11.03
CA GLY A 14 10.37 -1.09 10.84
C GLY A 14 11.48 -1.92 11.49
N LEU A 15 11.29 -2.38 12.73
CA LEU A 15 12.25 -3.23 13.44
C LEU A 15 12.51 -4.55 12.71
N TYR A 16 11.46 -5.23 12.22
CA TYR A 16 11.61 -6.49 11.49
C TYR A 16 12.34 -6.29 10.16
N LEU A 17 12.01 -5.23 9.43
CA LEU A 17 12.62 -4.93 8.14
C LEU A 17 14.09 -4.52 8.28
N TYR A 18 14.41 -3.67 9.25
CA TYR A 18 15.80 -3.35 9.55
C TYR A 18 16.61 -4.58 9.97
N SER A 19 16.05 -5.44 10.83
CA SER A 19 16.73 -6.69 11.22
C SER A 19 16.97 -7.62 10.04
N ALA A 20 16.03 -7.71 9.09
CA ALA A 20 16.24 -8.45 7.86
C ALA A 20 17.34 -7.80 6.99
N ALA A 21 17.34 -6.48 6.85
CA ALA A 21 18.33 -5.74 6.05
C ALA A 21 19.74 -5.82 6.65
N GLU A 22 19.89 -5.82 7.97
CA GLU A 22 21.18 -5.95 8.65
C GLU A 22 21.91 -7.25 8.26
N THR A 23 21.17 -8.32 7.94
CA THR A 23 21.78 -9.58 7.47
C THR A 23 22.44 -9.47 6.10
N LEU A 24 22.24 -8.34 5.38
CA LEU A 24 22.90 -8.00 4.13
C LEU A 24 24.19 -7.18 4.33
N GLY A 25 24.61 -6.97 5.58
CA GLY A 25 25.88 -6.35 5.92
C GLY A 25 25.85 -4.84 6.13
N LYS A 26 24.66 -4.22 6.20
CA LYS A 26 24.51 -2.80 6.51
C LYS A 26 23.79 -2.63 7.86
N SER A 27 24.41 -1.92 8.79
CA SER A 27 23.87 -1.74 10.12
C SER A 27 22.62 -0.84 10.14
N ARG A 28 21.77 -1.02 11.13
CA ARG A 28 20.58 -0.16 11.35
C ARG A 28 20.98 1.30 11.52
N ASP A 29 22.06 1.58 12.25
CA ASP A 29 22.54 2.94 12.47
C ASP A 29 22.93 3.63 11.17
N GLU A 30 23.61 2.91 10.25
CA GLU A 30 23.93 3.44 8.92
C GLU A 30 22.68 3.73 8.12
N MET A 31 21.72 2.78 8.07
CA MET A 31 20.46 2.97 7.35
C MET A 31 19.65 4.15 7.92
N THR A 32 19.61 4.29 9.24
CA THR A 32 18.94 5.41 9.92
C THR A 32 19.61 6.75 9.62
N LYS A 33 20.94 6.80 9.65
CA LYS A 33 21.71 8.02 9.27
C LYS A 33 21.46 8.42 7.83
N GLU A 34 21.37 7.46 6.92
CA GLU A 34 21.05 7.75 5.51
C GLU A 34 19.63 8.30 5.34
N LEU A 35 18.65 7.72 6.05
CA LEU A 35 17.29 8.22 6.04
C LEU A 35 17.21 9.67 6.55
N LEU A 36 17.76 9.92 7.74
CA LEU A 36 17.72 11.24 8.38
C LEU A 36 18.52 12.31 7.60
N SER A 37 19.54 11.91 6.87
CA SER A 37 20.33 12.81 6.00
C SER A 37 19.73 13.03 4.61
N GLY A 38 18.58 12.41 4.29
CA GLY A 38 17.93 12.50 2.99
C GLY A 38 18.63 11.71 1.87
N ARG A 39 19.60 10.85 2.19
CA ARG A 39 20.28 10.00 1.21
C ARG A 39 19.49 8.72 0.87
N ALA A 40 18.72 8.23 1.81
CA ALA A 40 17.83 7.10 1.56
C ALA A 40 16.55 7.57 0.86
N LYS A 41 16.07 6.77 -0.09
CA LYS A 41 14.78 6.98 -0.75
C LYS A 41 13.67 6.27 0.01
N TYR A 42 12.50 6.86 0.04
CA TYR A 42 11.26 6.25 0.55
C TYR A 42 10.09 6.61 -0.36
N SER A 43 8.96 5.94 -0.20
CA SER A 43 7.79 6.20 -1.04
C SER A 43 7.26 7.63 -0.81
N SER A 44 7.00 8.35 -1.91
CA SER A 44 6.49 9.73 -1.88
C SER A 44 5.14 9.86 -1.18
N ILE A 45 4.38 8.77 -1.06
CA ILE A 45 3.07 8.75 -0.39
C ILE A 45 3.16 9.26 1.07
N PHE A 46 4.29 9.04 1.75
CA PHE A 46 4.49 9.50 3.12
C PHE A 46 4.68 11.02 3.26
N ASN A 47 4.79 11.74 2.15
CA ASN A 47 4.80 13.22 2.13
C ASN A 47 3.40 13.82 1.97
N TYR A 48 2.37 13.01 1.69
CA TYR A 48 1.00 13.48 1.55
C TYR A 48 0.40 13.76 2.93
N PRO A 49 -0.16 14.97 3.15
CA PRO A 49 -0.71 15.31 4.45
C PRO A 49 -2.02 14.56 4.73
N THR A 50 -2.17 14.13 5.97
CA THR A 50 -3.42 13.59 6.51
C THR A 50 -4.10 14.69 7.34
N LEU A 51 -5.06 15.37 6.74
CA LEU A 51 -5.65 16.60 7.29
C LEU A 51 -6.88 16.33 8.15
N ASN A 52 -7.51 15.19 7.97
CA ASN A 52 -8.76 14.84 8.64
C ASN A 52 -8.92 13.32 8.79
N TRP A 53 -10.01 12.92 9.46
CA TRP A 53 -10.28 11.52 9.75
C TRP A 53 -10.54 10.68 8.51
N SER A 54 -11.10 11.27 7.45
CA SER A 54 -11.30 10.58 6.18
C SER A 54 -9.97 10.24 5.50
N ASP A 55 -8.96 11.10 5.62
CA ASP A 55 -7.62 10.82 5.10
C ASP A 55 -7.00 9.61 5.80
N MET A 56 -7.20 9.49 7.10
CA MET A 56 -6.76 8.29 7.85
C MET A 56 -7.46 7.02 7.33
N GLY A 57 -8.75 7.14 6.98
CA GLY A 57 -9.49 6.07 6.32
C GLY A 57 -8.92 5.72 4.96
N ALA A 58 -8.66 6.71 4.12
CA ALA A 58 -8.09 6.53 2.79
C ALA A 58 -6.68 5.93 2.84
N VAL A 59 -5.83 6.38 3.77
CA VAL A 59 -4.51 5.78 3.99
C VAL A 59 -4.65 4.29 4.33
N GLY A 60 -5.46 3.93 5.32
CA GLY A 60 -5.65 2.52 5.67
C GLY A 60 -6.25 1.69 4.54
N TRP A 61 -7.25 2.21 3.83
CA TRP A 61 -7.89 1.47 2.75
C TRP A 61 -7.04 1.36 1.50
N LEU A 62 -6.48 2.47 1.00
CA LEU A 62 -5.79 2.52 -0.29
C LEU A 62 -4.29 2.29 -0.15
N VAL A 63 -3.62 2.98 0.78
CA VAL A 63 -2.15 2.91 0.92
C VAL A 63 -1.76 1.59 1.57
N ASP A 64 -2.34 1.23 2.71
CA ASP A 64 -2.09 -0.07 3.33
C ASP A 64 -2.63 -1.21 2.45
N GLY A 65 -3.73 -0.98 1.70
CA GLY A 65 -4.25 -1.89 0.69
C GLY A 65 -3.25 -2.19 -0.44
N ALA A 66 -2.60 -1.16 -0.98
CA ALA A 66 -1.54 -1.33 -1.97
C ALA A 66 -0.28 -1.96 -1.34
N ALA A 67 0.06 -1.59 -0.12
CA ALA A 67 1.17 -2.18 0.62
C ALA A 67 0.98 -3.69 0.81
N ILE A 68 -0.16 -4.12 1.33
CA ILE A 68 -0.43 -5.55 1.57
C ILE A 68 -0.49 -6.35 0.26
N MET A 69 -1.02 -5.77 -0.83
CA MET A 69 -1.02 -6.39 -2.14
C MET A 69 0.39 -6.69 -2.64
N ASN A 70 1.35 -5.79 -2.39
CA ASN A 70 2.77 -5.99 -2.67
C ASN A 70 3.43 -6.99 -1.71
N GLN A 71 3.05 -6.98 -0.43
CA GLN A 71 3.75 -7.70 0.63
C GLN A 71 3.36 -9.17 0.73
N VAL A 72 2.09 -9.52 0.47
CA VAL A 72 1.60 -10.91 0.60
C VAL A 72 2.40 -11.89 -0.25
N PRO A 73 2.70 -11.64 -1.53
CA PRO A 73 3.55 -12.53 -2.32
C PRO A 73 4.98 -12.67 -1.77
N LEU A 74 5.49 -11.64 -1.10
CA LEU A 74 6.86 -11.62 -0.55
C LEU A 74 7.06 -12.56 0.65
N GLN A 75 5.99 -13.13 1.20
CA GLN A 75 6.08 -14.25 2.15
C GLN A 75 6.76 -15.49 1.54
N ARG A 76 6.83 -15.55 0.19
CA ARG A 76 7.50 -16.62 -0.58
C ARG A 76 8.78 -16.15 -1.27
N THR A 77 9.29 -14.98 -0.91
CA THR A 77 10.57 -14.50 -1.46
C THR A 77 11.70 -15.49 -1.16
N SER A 78 12.68 -15.57 -2.06
CA SER A 78 13.89 -16.39 -1.87
C SER A 78 14.76 -15.92 -0.69
N TYR A 79 14.58 -14.66 -0.24
CA TYR A 79 15.33 -14.12 0.88
C TYR A 79 14.63 -14.41 2.21
N GLY A 80 15.06 -15.46 2.89
CA GLY A 80 14.43 -16.01 4.09
C GLY A 80 14.17 -15.01 5.23
N PRO A 81 15.12 -14.14 5.63
CA PRO A 81 14.87 -13.12 6.66
C PRO A 81 13.68 -12.21 6.32
N TYR A 82 13.56 -11.79 5.07
CA TYR A 82 12.46 -10.95 4.60
C TYR A 82 11.14 -11.73 4.56
N ALA A 83 11.15 -12.97 4.05
CA ALA A 83 9.96 -13.82 4.02
C ALA A 83 9.35 -13.98 5.43
N ARG A 84 10.18 -14.23 6.44
CA ARG A 84 9.73 -14.38 7.84
C ARG A 84 9.13 -13.08 8.40
N ALA A 85 9.73 -11.93 8.09
CA ALA A 85 9.19 -10.63 8.48
C ALA A 85 7.80 -10.40 7.87
N MET A 86 7.62 -10.72 6.58
CA MET A 86 6.36 -10.53 5.86
C MET A 86 5.19 -11.33 6.45
N VAL A 87 5.42 -12.50 7.02
CA VAL A 87 4.33 -13.30 7.64
C VAL A 87 3.62 -12.52 8.74
N ARG A 88 4.36 -11.83 9.60
CA ARG A 88 3.79 -11.04 10.69
C ARG A 88 3.25 -9.70 10.18
N ILE A 89 4.04 -9.00 9.39
CA ILE A 89 3.66 -7.69 8.83
C ILE A 89 2.32 -7.79 8.08
N CYS A 90 2.18 -8.74 7.15
CA CYS A 90 0.93 -8.90 6.39
C CYS A 90 -0.28 -9.19 7.27
N LYS A 91 -0.10 -9.90 8.38
CA LYS A 91 -1.19 -10.16 9.33
C LYS A 91 -1.65 -8.87 10.00
N GLU A 92 -0.73 -8.05 10.47
CA GLU A 92 -1.02 -6.76 11.11
C GLU A 92 -1.58 -5.76 10.10
N GLU A 93 -1.02 -5.65 8.92
CA GLU A 93 -1.50 -4.80 7.82
C GLU A 93 -2.93 -5.12 7.36
N SER A 94 -3.34 -6.39 7.43
CA SER A 94 -4.72 -6.76 7.09
C SER A 94 -5.76 -6.10 8.02
N PHE A 95 -5.41 -5.88 9.28
CA PHE A 95 -6.25 -5.12 10.22
C PHE A 95 -6.25 -3.62 9.92
N HIS A 96 -5.09 -3.07 9.54
CA HIS A 96 -4.98 -1.66 9.17
C HIS A 96 -5.83 -1.34 7.94
N GLN A 97 -5.76 -2.17 6.90
CA GLN A 97 -6.60 -2.03 5.71
C GLN A 97 -8.10 -2.09 6.03
N ARG A 98 -8.51 -3.08 6.84
CA ARG A 98 -9.90 -3.20 7.25
C ARG A 98 -10.38 -2.00 8.05
N GLN A 99 -9.59 -1.52 8.99
CA GLN A 99 -9.93 -0.31 9.76
C GLN A 99 -10.07 0.91 8.87
N GLY A 100 -9.18 1.07 7.88
CA GLY A 100 -9.26 2.14 6.90
C GLY A 100 -10.56 2.08 6.11
N PHE A 101 -10.92 0.91 5.60
CA PHE A 101 -12.18 0.71 4.90
C PHE A 101 -13.41 0.98 5.78
N ASP A 102 -13.41 0.54 7.04
CA ASP A 102 -14.49 0.80 8.01
C ASP A 102 -14.68 2.30 8.28
N ILE A 103 -13.58 3.07 8.34
CA ILE A 103 -13.64 4.53 8.46
C ILE A 103 -14.26 5.13 7.20
N MET A 104 -13.79 4.74 6.02
CA MET A 104 -14.33 5.24 4.75
C MET A 104 -15.82 4.91 4.61
N MET A 105 -16.24 3.71 5.02
CA MET A 105 -17.63 3.30 5.03
C MET A 105 -18.49 4.20 5.94
N LYS A 106 -18.04 4.47 7.17
CA LYS A 106 -18.74 5.38 8.09
C LYS A 106 -18.84 6.80 7.55
N MET A 107 -17.78 7.28 6.88
CA MET A 107 -17.77 8.60 6.27
C MET A 107 -18.71 8.66 5.05
N SER A 108 -18.69 7.65 4.20
CA SER A 108 -19.46 7.58 2.96
C SER A 108 -20.98 7.46 3.20
N PHE A 109 -21.38 6.71 4.24
CA PHE A 109 -22.77 6.56 4.64
C PHE A 109 -23.24 7.56 5.70
N GLY A 110 -22.40 8.50 6.07
CA GLY A 110 -22.72 9.56 7.00
C GLY A 110 -23.43 10.75 6.36
N SER A 111 -23.20 11.95 6.91
CA SER A 111 -23.75 13.18 6.36
C SER A 111 -23.17 13.52 4.98
N LYS A 112 -23.86 14.39 4.22
CA LYS A 112 -23.36 14.90 2.93
C LYS A 112 -21.93 15.46 3.04
N LYS A 113 -21.63 16.15 4.14
CA LYS A 113 -20.29 16.71 4.41
C LYS A 113 -19.26 15.58 4.59
N GLN A 114 -19.58 14.53 5.33
CA GLN A 114 -18.69 13.39 5.54
C GLN A 114 -18.44 12.64 4.23
N LYS A 115 -19.48 12.40 3.43
CA LYS A 115 -19.33 11.78 2.11
C LYS A 115 -18.45 12.61 1.18
N ALA A 116 -18.61 13.93 1.16
CA ALA A 116 -17.75 14.82 0.38
C ALA A 116 -16.29 14.75 0.83
N MET A 117 -16.03 14.64 2.14
CA MET A 117 -14.67 14.44 2.67
C MET A 117 -14.09 13.08 2.24
N ALA A 118 -14.92 12.01 2.25
CA ALA A 118 -14.48 10.69 1.78
C ALA A 118 -14.10 10.71 0.30
N GLN A 119 -14.90 11.40 -0.53
CA GLN A 119 -14.61 11.57 -1.95
C GLN A 119 -13.31 12.36 -2.16
N ASP A 120 -13.13 13.46 -1.44
CA ASP A 120 -11.89 14.25 -1.52
C ASP A 120 -10.66 13.43 -1.15
N SER A 121 -10.75 12.64 -0.07
CA SER A 121 -9.65 11.76 0.35
C SER A 121 -9.36 10.67 -0.69
N LEU A 122 -10.39 10.04 -1.29
CA LEU A 122 -10.22 9.10 -2.39
C LEU A 122 -9.48 9.76 -3.57
N ASN A 123 -9.90 10.96 -3.95
CA ASN A 123 -9.30 11.69 -5.08
C ASN A 123 -7.80 11.97 -4.86
N ARG A 124 -7.41 12.32 -3.62
CA ARG A 124 -6.02 12.62 -3.30
C ARG A 124 -5.12 11.40 -3.14
N PHE A 125 -5.65 10.28 -2.65
CA PHE A 125 -4.85 9.10 -2.34
C PHE A 125 -4.91 8.02 -3.41
N TRP A 126 -5.83 8.07 -4.38
CA TRP A 126 -5.96 7.06 -5.43
C TRP A 126 -4.67 6.89 -6.25
N TYR A 127 -4.27 7.92 -6.96
CA TYR A 127 -3.09 7.87 -7.82
C TYR A 127 -1.79 7.57 -7.05
N PRO A 128 -1.51 8.23 -5.91
CA PRO A 128 -0.34 7.89 -5.09
C PRO A 128 -0.30 6.42 -4.65
N SER A 129 -1.44 5.79 -4.40
CA SER A 129 -1.50 4.36 -4.05
C SER A 129 -1.14 3.48 -5.24
N LEU A 130 -1.55 3.83 -6.46
CA LEU A 130 -1.12 3.13 -7.69
C LEU A 130 0.38 3.22 -7.93
N MET A 131 1.01 4.35 -7.56
CA MET A 131 2.45 4.55 -7.66
C MET A 131 3.27 3.63 -6.74
N MET A 132 2.67 3.06 -5.71
CA MET A 132 3.34 2.14 -4.79
C MET A 132 3.73 0.81 -5.45
N PHE A 133 3.13 0.45 -6.58
CA PHE A 133 3.49 -0.74 -7.36
C PHE A 133 4.76 -0.56 -8.19
N GLY A 134 5.27 0.67 -8.27
CA GLY A 134 6.44 1.00 -9.08
C GLY A 134 6.10 1.28 -10.56
N PRO A 135 7.10 1.44 -11.43
CA PRO A 135 6.89 1.65 -12.85
C PRO A 135 6.28 0.42 -13.52
N SER A 136 5.77 0.57 -14.75
CA SER A 136 5.40 -0.57 -15.60
C SER A 136 6.57 -1.56 -15.72
N ASP A 137 6.28 -2.86 -15.79
CA ASP A 137 7.33 -3.88 -15.87
C ASP A 137 8.16 -3.74 -17.15
N SER A 138 7.59 -3.16 -18.22
CA SER A 138 8.33 -2.83 -19.45
C SER A 138 9.37 -1.71 -19.26
N GLU A 139 9.17 -0.83 -18.28
CA GLU A 139 10.04 0.30 -17.97
C GLU A 139 10.95 0.05 -16.76
N SER A 140 10.69 -1.02 -16.02
CA SER A 140 11.41 -1.36 -14.79
C SER A 140 12.74 -2.02 -15.09
N VAL A 141 13.83 -1.35 -14.79
CA VAL A 141 15.20 -1.88 -14.96
C VAL A 141 15.54 -3.04 -14.01
N HIS A 142 14.75 -3.28 -12.98
CA HIS A 142 15.03 -4.27 -11.94
C HIS A 142 14.01 -5.41 -11.86
N SER A 143 12.85 -5.30 -12.49
CA SER A 143 11.79 -6.32 -12.39
C SER A 143 12.25 -7.69 -12.85
N ALA A 144 12.84 -7.78 -14.03
CA ALA A 144 13.29 -9.05 -14.60
C ALA A 144 14.31 -9.78 -13.71
N GLN A 145 15.30 -9.05 -13.19
CA GLN A 145 16.33 -9.62 -12.31
C GLN A 145 15.73 -10.06 -10.97
N SER A 146 14.87 -9.23 -10.38
CA SER A 146 14.21 -9.54 -9.10
C SER A 146 13.30 -10.76 -9.20
N MET A 147 12.62 -10.94 -10.33
CA MET A 147 11.83 -12.13 -10.64
C MET A 147 12.70 -13.36 -10.84
N ALA A 148 13.79 -13.25 -11.61
CA ALA A 148 14.74 -14.35 -11.84
C ALA A 148 15.36 -14.85 -10.53
N TRP A 149 15.65 -13.97 -9.60
CA TRP A 149 16.17 -14.30 -8.27
C TRP A 149 15.07 -14.74 -7.27
N LYS A 150 13.81 -14.69 -7.70
CA LYS A 150 12.65 -14.98 -6.85
C LYS A 150 12.57 -14.06 -5.60
N ILE A 151 13.16 -12.87 -5.67
CA ILE A 151 12.96 -11.82 -4.67
C ILE A 151 11.54 -11.27 -4.81
N LYS A 152 11.12 -10.93 -6.04
CA LYS A 152 9.73 -10.70 -6.41
C LYS A 152 9.09 -12.01 -6.89
N ILE A 153 7.80 -12.14 -6.66
CA ILE A 153 6.99 -13.29 -7.05
C ILE A 153 5.96 -12.91 -8.12
N ASN A 154 5.52 -11.67 -8.14
CA ASN A 154 4.57 -11.12 -9.11
C ASN A 154 5.14 -9.87 -9.77
N PHE A 155 4.68 -9.61 -10.99
CA PHE A 155 4.99 -8.38 -11.71
C PHE A 155 4.27 -7.16 -11.11
N ASN A 156 4.81 -5.95 -11.33
CA ASN A 156 4.23 -4.70 -10.86
C ASN A 156 2.83 -4.49 -11.45
N ASP A 157 2.71 -4.69 -12.75
CA ASP A 157 1.47 -4.47 -13.49
C ASP A 157 0.38 -5.46 -13.05
N GLU A 158 0.75 -6.73 -12.80
CA GLU A 158 -0.16 -7.75 -12.26
C GLU A 158 -0.72 -7.35 -10.89
N LEU A 159 0.13 -6.88 -9.98
CA LEU A 159 -0.30 -6.48 -8.64
C LEU A 159 -1.13 -5.20 -8.66
N ARG A 160 -0.76 -4.24 -9.52
CA ARG A 160 -1.53 -3.02 -9.73
C ARG A 160 -2.93 -3.33 -10.26
N GLN A 161 -3.02 -4.22 -11.25
CA GLN A 161 -4.31 -4.66 -11.79
C GLN A 161 -5.19 -5.30 -10.71
N LYS A 162 -4.65 -6.24 -9.95
CA LYS A 162 -5.38 -6.88 -8.82
C LYS A 162 -5.87 -5.85 -7.79
N PHE A 163 -5.06 -4.84 -7.51
CA PHE A 163 -5.46 -3.77 -6.59
C PHE A 163 -6.63 -2.96 -7.16
N VAL A 164 -6.60 -2.60 -8.43
CA VAL A 164 -7.69 -1.88 -9.09
C VAL A 164 -8.96 -2.72 -9.10
N ASP A 165 -8.88 -3.98 -9.53
CA ASP A 165 -10.01 -4.92 -9.61
C ASP A 165 -10.67 -5.17 -8.24
N GLN A 166 -9.89 -5.12 -7.16
CA GLN A 166 -10.41 -5.22 -5.80
C GLN A 166 -11.01 -3.91 -5.30
N THR A 167 -10.40 -2.77 -5.63
CA THR A 167 -10.71 -1.48 -5.01
C THR A 167 -11.86 -0.76 -5.72
N ALA A 168 -11.97 -0.92 -7.05
CA ALA A 168 -13.02 -0.26 -7.83
C ALA A 168 -14.44 -0.68 -7.38
N PRO A 169 -14.77 -1.98 -7.20
CA PRO A 169 -16.06 -2.38 -6.65
C PRO A 169 -16.31 -1.90 -5.21
N GLN A 170 -15.24 -1.77 -4.42
CA GLN A 170 -15.34 -1.23 -3.06
C GLN A 170 -15.71 0.26 -3.09
N ALA A 171 -15.11 1.05 -3.98
CA ALA A 171 -15.47 2.45 -4.17
C ALA A 171 -16.92 2.61 -4.60
N GLU A 172 -17.36 1.78 -5.55
CA GLU A 172 -18.78 1.75 -6.00
C GLU A 172 -19.73 1.42 -4.84
N TYR A 173 -19.40 0.39 -4.04
CA TYR A 173 -20.18 0.05 -2.84
C TYR A 173 -20.31 1.21 -1.87
N LEU A 174 -19.23 2.00 -1.68
CA LEU A 174 -19.24 3.21 -0.85
C LEU A 174 -20.01 4.37 -1.50
N GLY A 175 -20.44 4.24 -2.75
CA GLY A 175 -21.04 5.32 -3.54
C GLY A 175 -20.06 6.47 -3.78
N LEU A 176 -18.78 6.14 -3.92
CA LEU A 176 -17.68 7.04 -4.27
C LEU A 176 -17.26 6.81 -5.73
N THR A 177 -16.75 7.84 -6.36
CA THR A 177 -16.27 7.79 -7.75
C THR A 177 -14.76 7.79 -7.77
N ILE A 178 -14.16 6.79 -8.40
CA ILE A 178 -12.71 6.76 -8.63
C ILE A 178 -12.37 7.90 -9.60
N PRO A 179 -11.31 8.70 -9.30
CA PRO A 179 -10.91 9.84 -10.10
C PRO A 179 -10.12 9.42 -11.37
N ASP A 180 -10.70 8.48 -12.12
CA ASP A 180 -10.17 8.03 -13.40
C ASP A 180 -11.36 7.75 -14.35
N GLU A 181 -11.62 8.72 -15.23
CA GLU A 181 -12.75 8.65 -16.17
C GLU A 181 -12.58 7.56 -17.24
N LYS A 182 -11.36 7.07 -17.44
CA LYS A 182 -11.04 6.01 -18.41
C LYS A 182 -11.24 4.63 -17.84
N LEU A 183 -11.20 4.49 -16.53
CA LEU A 183 -11.35 3.20 -15.86
C LEU A 183 -12.75 2.63 -16.08
N LYS A 184 -12.84 1.49 -16.76
CA LYS A 184 -14.11 0.81 -17.07
C LYS A 184 -13.95 -0.69 -16.88
N TRP A 185 -15.00 -1.32 -16.41
CA TRP A 185 -15.07 -2.77 -16.36
C TRP A 185 -15.14 -3.36 -17.77
N ASN A 186 -14.26 -4.30 -18.08
CA ASN A 186 -14.20 -5.02 -19.34
C ASN A 186 -14.67 -6.46 -19.12
N GLU A 187 -15.87 -6.79 -19.61
CA GLU A 187 -16.47 -8.12 -19.42
C GLU A 187 -15.69 -9.25 -20.13
N LYS A 188 -14.89 -8.93 -21.15
CA LYS A 188 -14.13 -9.95 -21.89
C LYS A 188 -12.88 -10.40 -21.15
N THR A 189 -12.24 -9.48 -20.45
CA THR A 189 -11.02 -9.74 -19.66
C THR A 189 -11.32 -9.96 -18.20
N GLU A 190 -12.57 -9.69 -17.77
CA GLU A 190 -13.00 -9.69 -16.37
C GLU A 190 -12.10 -8.80 -15.48
N GLN A 191 -11.74 -7.62 -16.01
CA GLN A 191 -10.84 -6.64 -15.36
C GLN A 191 -11.32 -5.21 -15.60
N TYR A 192 -10.83 -4.29 -14.80
CA TYR A 192 -10.94 -2.86 -15.05
C TYR A 192 -9.79 -2.39 -15.95
N ASP A 193 -10.13 -1.82 -17.11
CA ASP A 193 -9.19 -1.27 -18.10
C ASP A 193 -9.21 0.27 -18.08
#